data_b0bfbaae7dfe8bc1bd8eac7f4fe798bf
#
_entry.id   b0bfbaae7dfe8bc1bd8eac7f4fe798bf
#
_cell.length_a   1.000
_cell.length_b   1.000
_cell.length_c   1.000
_cell.angle_alpha   90.00
_cell.angle_beta   90.00
_cell.angle_gamma   90.00
#
_symmetry.space_group_name_H-M   'P 1'
#
loop_
_entity.id
_entity.type
_entity.pdbx_description
1 polymer ?
#
loop_
_entity_poly.entity_id
_entity_poly.type
_entity_poly.pdbx_seq_one_letter_code
_entity_poly.pdbx_strand_id
1 'polypeptide(L)'
;MSLREDAKKLYTSSLAKLDPSGTVYDYLSSNKIVSSNYKKIYPVAFGKASISMMSGFLDYLSKEFPGLPVHEKPVVVSNLSNEKINYNVDLHFSSHPIPDEKSIQAGDKVINYISSSTDNDLVVFLISGGASALLSKPPSSITLNDKTVLTDLLLKSGASINEMNTVRKHMSDIKGGRLAQFASPSTCYSLIISDVINDDISSIASGPTISDNTTYNDAMQILNKYNLSEETPPSIIDHIKSGIQGHIEESPSEIDNCINKIISSNRLYREQLSTFASELGYHPIIIPRDITGEAKNEALLLIDSINKYTAESDEKSLALISGGETVVNMKGSGKGGRNQELALSFLANHSNIQTNRKWILLSVGTDGIDGPTDAAGGIIDSSSIEKMNELNLDISSYLENNDSYNFLSNVDSLYKTGPSGTNVADIQLILIK
;
A
#
# COMPACT_ATOMS: atom_id res chain seq x y z
N MET A 1 -7.90 21.96 23.92
CA MET A 1 -8.56 21.13 22.90
C MET A 1 -9.05 19.84 23.52
N SER A 2 -10.14 19.27 23.02
CA SER A 2 -10.58 17.93 23.44
C SER A 2 -9.65 16.86 22.84
N LEU A 3 -9.61 15.66 23.45
CA LEU A 3 -8.83 14.54 22.88
C LEU A 3 -9.27 14.24 21.45
N ARG A 4 -10.57 14.37 21.14
CA ARG A 4 -11.14 14.14 19.80
C ARG A 4 -10.64 15.15 18.77
N GLU A 5 -10.49 16.41 19.15
CA GLU A 5 -9.88 17.45 18.30
C GLU A 5 -8.39 17.21 18.09
N ASP A 6 -7.66 16.83 19.15
CA ASP A 6 -6.24 16.48 19.07
C ASP A 6 -6.02 15.28 18.12
N ALA A 7 -6.79 14.20 18.23
CA ALA A 7 -6.70 13.02 17.36
C ALA A 7 -6.98 13.37 15.90
N LYS A 8 -8.05 14.14 15.64
CA LYS A 8 -8.39 14.60 14.28
C LYS A 8 -7.27 15.47 13.70
N LYS A 9 -6.75 16.42 14.50
CA LYS A 9 -5.68 17.32 14.07
C LYS A 9 -4.40 16.55 13.74
N LEU A 10 -3.99 15.63 14.60
CA LEU A 10 -2.81 14.79 14.39
C LEU A 10 -2.94 14.00 13.09
N TYR A 11 -4.05 13.31 12.88
CA TYR A 11 -4.28 12.53 11.68
C TYR A 11 -4.32 13.41 10.42
N THR A 12 -5.09 14.49 10.40
CA THR A 12 -5.23 15.34 9.20
C THR A 12 -3.93 16.06 8.85
N SER A 13 -3.17 16.54 9.86
CA SER A 13 -1.89 17.22 9.61
C SER A 13 -0.82 16.25 9.11
N SER A 14 -0.79 15.02 9.63
CA SER A 14 0.15 14.00 9.15
C SER A 14 -0.26 13.44 7.78
N LEU A 15 -1.56 13.22 7.55
CA LEU A 15 -2.07 12.75 6.25
C LEU A 15 -1.72 13.72 5.11
N ALA A 16 -1.79 15.04 5.36
CA ALA A 16 -1.41 16.06 4.38
C ALA A 16 0.06 15.95 3.92
N LYS A 17 0.92 15.33 4.74
CA LYS A 17 2.33 15.06 4.39
C LYS A 17 2.53 13.78 3.59
N LEU A 18 1.49 12.96 3.48
CA LEU A 18 1.49 11.76 2.64
C LEU A 18 1.05 12.08 1.20
N ASP A 19 0.77 13.33 0.85
CA ASP A 19 0.51 13.68 -0.54
C ASP A 19 1.62 13.14 -1.44
N PRO A 20 1.32 12.25 -2.41
CA PRO A 20 2.34 11.59 -3.20
C PRO A 20 3.21 12.56 -4.01
N SER A 21 2.63 13.70 -4.44
CA SER A 21 3.37 14.74 -5.16
C SER A 21 4.40 15.41 -4.24
N GLY A 22 3.95 15.87 -3.06
CA GLY A 22 4.81 16.47 -2.05
C GLY A 22 5.89 15.50 -1.56
N THR A 23 5.53 14.24 -1.32
CA THR A 23 6.46 13.20 -0.88
C THR A 23 7.61 12.98 -1.88
N VAL A 24 7.32 12.90 -3.18
CA VAL A 24 8.34 12.76 -4.23
C VAL A 24 9.21 14.01 -4.29
N TYR A 25 8.60 15.19 -4.29
CA TYR A 25 9.32 16.47 -4.35
C TYR A 25 10.29 16.64 -3.17
N ASP A 26 9.82 16.44 -1.94
CA ASP A 26 10.59 16.61 -0.72
C ASP A 26 11.74 15.58 -0.63
N TYR A 27 11.48 14.32 -1.03
CA TYR A 27 12.50 13.29 -1.09
C TYR A 27 13.62 13.66 -2.06
N LEU A 28 13.30 14.08 -3.28
CA LEU A 28 14.28 14.47 -4.30
C LEU A 28 15.07 15.71 -3.89
N SER A 29 14.43 16.69 -3.28
CA SER A 29 15.08 17.92 -2.79
C SER A 29 16.12 17.61 -1.72
N SER A 30 15.85 16.59 -0.89
CA SER A 30 16.75 16.18 0.21
C SER A 30 17.89 15.25 -0.24
N ASN A 31 17.69 14.45 -1.29
CA ASN A 31 18.60 13.34 -1.64
C ASN A 31 19.40 13.54 -2.94
N LYS A 32 19.11 14.60 -3.73
CA LYS A 32 19.86 15.00 -4.94
C LYS A 32 20.15 13.84 -5.92
N ILE A 33 19.17 13.00 -6.17
CA ILE A 33 19.28 11.84 -7.10
C ILE A 33 19.53 12.33 -8.54
N VAL A 34 18.84 13.39 -8.96
CA VAL A 34 18.97 13.98 -10.28
C VAL A 34 20.20 14.88 -10.31
N SER A 35 20.95 14.82 -11.39
CA SER A 35 22.18 15.60 -11.60
C SER A 35 22.20 16.13 -13.03
N SER A 36 22.83 17.28 -13.24
CA SER A 36 23.06 17.86 -14.58
C SER A 36 24.02 17.04 -15.46
N ASN A 37 24.62 15.99 -14.91
CA ASN A 37 25.51 15.10 -15.65
C ASN A 37 24.75 14.14 -16.58
N TYR A 38 23.48 13.88 -16.30
CA TYR A 38 22.65 13.04 -17.18
C TYR A 38 22.28 13.79 -18.45
N LYS A 39 22.31 13.10 -19.59
CA LYS A 39 21.92 13.67 -20.88
C LYS A 39 20.41 13.79 -21.00
N LYS A 40 19.68 12.79 -20.51
CA LYS A 40 18.22 12.76 -20.51
C LYS A 40 17.67 12.02 -19.28
N ILE A 41 16.46 12.35 -18.91
CA ILE A 41 15.69 11.65 -17.88
C ILE A 41 14.54 10.91 -18.54
N TYR A 42 14.30 9.68 -18.10
CA TYR A 42 13.20 8.80 -18.54
C TYR A 42 12.25 8.55 -17.35
N PRO A 43 11.30 9.46 -17.06
CA PRO A 43 10.37 9.25 -15.97
C PRO A 43 9.24 8.28 -16.37
N VAL A 44 9.00 7.29 -15.52
CA VAL A 44 7.90 6.31 -15.67
C VAL A 44 7.17 6.19 -14.35
N ALA A 45 5.85 6.39 -14.33
CA ALA A 45 5.03 6.23 -13.14
C ALA A 45 3.94 5.17 -13.36
N PHE A 46 3.74 4.27 -12.41
CA PHE A 46 2.67 3.27 -12.45
C PHE A 46 2.16 2.88 -11.07
N GLY A 47 0.85 2.75 -10.95
CA GLY A 47 0.15 2.52 -9.69
C GLY A 47 -0.95 3.53 -9.46
N LYS A 48 -1.70 3.37 -8.37
CA LYS A 48 -2.84 4.23 -8.03
C LYS A 48 -2.45 5.70 -7.81
N ALA A 49 -1.25 5.97 -7.28
CA ALA A 49 -0.75 7.33 -7.04
C ALA A 49 0.17 7.85 -8.15
N SER A 50 0.25 7.16 -9.30
CA SER A 50 1.21 7.45 -10.37
C SER A 50 1.11 8.87 -10.93
N ILE A 51 -0.10 9.42 -11.10
CA ILE A 51 -0.36 10.77 -11.59
C ILE A 51 0.21 11.81 -10.63
N SER A 52 -0.09 11.68 -9.34
CA SER A 52 0.39 12.59 -8.30
C SER A 52 1.90 12.49 -8.11
N MET A 53 2.48 11.29 -8.09
CA MET A 53 3.93 11.09 -8.02
C MET A 53 4.65 11.71 -9.20
N MET A 54 4.14 11.53 -10.44
CA MET A 54 4.71 12.14 -11.64
C MET A 54 4.63 13.65 -11.58
N SER A 55 3.54 14.23 -11.08
CA SER A 55 3.41 15.68 -10.90
C SER A 55 4.52 16.22 -9.99
N GLY A 56 4.72 15.61 -8.81
CA GLY A 56 5.78 16.02 -7.89
C GLY A 56 7.19 15.87 -8.47
N PHE A 57 7.41 14.82 -9.26
CA PHE A 57 8.69 14.63 -9.95
C PHE A 57 8.95 15.73 -10.99
N LEU A 58 7.96 16.07 -11.82
CA LEU A 58 8.09 17.10 -12.85
C LEU A 58 8.14 18.51 -12.26
N ASP A 59 7.44 18.77 -11.16
CA ASP A 59 7.58 20.02 -10.38
C ASP A 59 9.01 20.19 -9.88
N TYR A 60 9.61 19.13 -9.33
CA TYR A 60 11.01 19.14 -8.91
C TYR A 60 11.97 19.40 -10.08
N LEU A 61 11.81 18.69 -11.20
CA LEU A 61 12.66 18.89 -12.37
C LEU A 61 12.55 20.32 -12.92
N SER A 62 11.34 20.84 -13.05
CA SER A 62 11.11 22.17 -13.61
C SER A 62 11.74 23.28 -12.77
N LYS A 63 11.82 23.09 -11.46
CA LYS A 63 12.35 24.07 -10.51
C LYS A 63 13.86 23.94 -10.32
N GLU A 64 14.36 22.74 -10.10
CA GLU A 64 15.77 22.52 -9.75
C GLU A 64 16.65 22.26 -10.99
N PHE A 65 16.09 21.75 -12.09
CA PHE A 65 16.82 21.40 -13.31
C PHE A 65 16.07 21.84 -14.59
N PRO A 66 15.74 23.13 -14.76
CA PRO A 66 14.87 23.60 -15.85
C PRO A 66 15.43 23.38 -17.26
N GLY A 67 16.72 23.05 -17.38
CA GLY A 67 17.39 22.79 -18.67
C GLY A 67 17.68 21.31 -18.94
N LEU A 68 17.35 20.39 -18.01
CA LEU A 68 17.64 18.96 -18.16
C LEU A 68 16.58 18.31 -19.05
N PRO A 69 16.96 17.72 -20.20
CA PRO A 69 15.99 17.15 -21.13
C PRO A 69 15.28 15.92 -20.53
N VAL A 70 13.96 15.91 -20.63
CA VAL A 70 13.14 14.71 -20.43
C VAL A 70 12.96 14.03 -21.79
N HIS A 71 13.12 12.72 -21.84
CA HIS A 71 12.92 11.96 -23.07
C HIS A 71 11.44 11.95 -23.45
N GLU A 72 11.12 12.39 -24.66
CA GLU A 72 9.74 12.43 -25.18
C GLU A 72 8.71 12.92 -24.13
N LYS A 73 7.59 12.16 -23.98
CA LYS A 73 6.59 12.39 -22.95
C LYS A 73 6.77 11.36 -21.85
N PRO A 74 6.90 11.77 -20.57
CA PRO A 74 6.89 10.84 -19.44
C PRO A 74 5.71 9.87 -19.52
N VAL A 75 5.94 8.60 -19.23
CA VAL A 75 4.87 7.57 -19.27
C VAL A 75 4.21 7.44 -17.92
N VAL A 76 2.89 7.53 -17.89
CA VAL A 76 2.08 7.39 -16.66
C VAL A 76 1.01 6.33 -16.86
N VAL A 77 0.97 5.32 -15.98
CA VAL A 77 -0.05 4.25 -15.99
C VAL A 77 -0.87 4.32 -14.72
N SER A 78 -2.19 4.58 -14.85
CA SER A 78 -3.13 4.77 -13.74
C SER A 78 -4.46 4.08 -13.99
N ASN A 79 -5.28 3.95 -12.94
CA ASN A 79 -6.71 3.59 -13.04
C ASN A 79 -7.64 4.78 -12.80
N LEU A 80 -7.11 5.95 -12.48
CA LEU A 80 -7.87 7.13 -12.08
C LEU A 80 -8.11 8.07 -13.27
N SER A 81 -9.18 7.83 -14.02
CA SER A 81 -9.52 8.61 -15.22
C SER A 81 -9.95 10.06 -14.94
N ASN A 82 -10.29 10.38 -13.70
CA ASN A 82 -10.75 11.71 -13.31
C ASN A 82 -9.63 12.63 -12.80
N GLU A 83 -8.45 12.09 -12.53
CA GLU A 83 -7.29 12.90 -12.14
C GLU A 83 -6.68 13.61 -13.34
N LYS A 84 -6.21 14.83 -13.11
CA LYS A 84 -5.54 15.65 -14.12
C LYS A 84 -4.07 15.86 -13.76
N ILE A 85 -3.25 15.84 -14.76
CA ILE A 85 -1.85 16.23 -14.67
C ILE A 85 -1.61 17.46 -15.56
N ASN A 86 -0.94 18.48 -15.01
CA ASN A 86 -0.71 19.75 -15.71
C ASN A 86 0.52 19.71 -16.64
N TYR A 87 1.08 18.53 -16.85
CA TYR A 87 2.24 18.30 -17.69
C TYR A 87 1.87 17.49 -18.93
N ASN A 88 2.64 17.68 -20.00
CA ASN A 88 2.48 16.91 -21.23
C ASN A 88 3.08 15.51 -21.06
N VAL A 89 2.28 14.56 -20.63
CA VAL A 89 2.66 13.15 -20.40
C VAL A 89 1.92 12.20 -21.34
N ASP A 90 2.43 11.01 -21.51
CA ASP A 90 1.74 9.91 -22.17
C ASP A 90 0.98 9.09 -21.12
N LEU A 91 -0.31 9.36 -21.00
CA LEU A 91 -1.17 8.84 -19.93
C LEU A 91 -1.97 7.62 -20.42
N HIS A 92 -1.77 6.49 -19.77
CA HIS A 92 -2.43 5.22 -20.05
C HIS A 92 -3.33 4.82 -18.88
N PHE A 93 -4.58 4.49 -19.17
CA PHE A 93 -5.52 3.96 -18.17
C PHE A 93 -5.71 2.46 -18.35
N SER A 94 -5.51 1.70 -17.28
CA SER A 94 -5.69 0.26 -17.24
C SER A 94 -6.52 -0.16 -16.03
N SER A 95 -6.87 -1.45 -15.96
CA SER A 95 -7.80 -1.95 -14.95
C SER A 95 -7.11 -2.38 -13.66
N HIS A 96 -7.80 -2.17 -12.55
CA HIS A 96 -7.44 -2.66 -11.23
C HIS A 96 -8.72 -3.09 -10.48
N PRO A 97 -8.76 -4.20 -9.73
CA PRO A 97 -7.64 -5.08 -9.34
C PRO A 97 -7.27 -6.16 -10.37
N ILE A 98 -8.07 -6.38 -11.38
CA ILE A 98 -7.84 -7.40 -12.42
C ILE A 98 -7.23 -6.73 -13.64
N PRO A 99 -6.05 -7.19 -14.14
CA PRO A 99 -5.43 -6.64 -15.33
C PRO A 99 -6.26 -6.93 -16.59
N ASP A 100 -6.21 -6.01 -17.56
CA ASP A 100 -6.86 -6.11 -18.84
C ASP A 100 -5.85 -5.94 -20.01
N GLU A 101 -6.34 -5.96 -21.27
CA GLU A 101 -5.50 -5.74 -22.45
C GLU A 101 -4.78 -4.38 -22.42
N LYS A 102 -5.35 -3.36 -21.77
CA LYS A 102 -4.70 -2.06 -21.63
C LYS A 102 -3.52 -2.14 -20.67
N SER A 103 -3.57 -3.04 -19.67
CA SER A 103 -2.43 -3.31 -18.78
C SER A 103 -1.24 -3.91 -19.54
N ILE A 104 -1.51 -4.76 -20.57
CA ILE A 104 -0.48 -5.33 -21.44
C ILE A 104 0.11 -4.24 -22.35
N GLN A 105 -0.75 -3.44 -22.98
CA GLN A 105 -0.33 -2.31 -23.84
C GLN A 105 0.52 -1.31 -23.06
N ALA A 106 0.17 -1.04 -21.81
CA ALA A 106 0.97 -0.20 -20.91
C ALA A 106 2.35 -0.84 -20.64
N GLY A 107 2.41 -2.16 -20.44
CA GLY A 107 3.68 -2.90 -20.31
C GLY A 107 4.58 -2.73 -21.52
N ASP A 108 4.05 -2.94 -22.74
CA ASP A 108 4.78 -2.74 -23.98
C ASP A 108 5.26 -1.30 -24.13
N LYS A 109 4.40 -0.34 -23.82
CA LYS A 109 4.75 1.08 -23.91
C LYS A 109 5.91 1.44 -22.96
N VAL A 110 5.86 0.98 -21.72
CA VAL A 110 6.94 1.24 -20.74
C VAL A 110 8.25 0.58 -21.21
N ILE A 111 8.23 -0.69 -21.62
CA ILE A 111 9.43 -1.38 -22.14
C ILE A 111 10.03 -0.58 -23.30
N ASN A 112 9.23 -0.24 -24.32
CA ASN A 112 9.72 0.48 -25.50
C ASN A 112 10.31 1.85 -25.13
N TYR A 113 9.69 2.56 -24.17
CA TYR A 113 10.14 3.86 -23.70
C TYR A 113 11.52 3.77 -23.03
N ILE A 114 11.71 2.86 -22.07
CA ILE A 114 12.95 2.77 -21.30
C ILE A 114 14.09 2.07 -22.06
N SER A 115 13.80 1.17 -23.01
CA SER A 115 14.82 0.44 -23.77
C SER A 115 15.64 1.31 -24.70
N SER A 116 15.22 2.55 -24.95
CA SER A 116 16.00 3.53 -25.72
C SER A 116 17.01 4.31 -24.90
N SER A 117 17.06 4.12 -23.58
CA SER A 117 17.98 4.81 -22.68
C SER A 117 19.42 4.28 -22.78
N THR A 118 20.39 5.11 -22.47
CA THR A 118 21.81 4.83 -22.55
C THR A 118 22.51 4.98 -21.19
N ASP A 119 23.79 4.62 -21.11
CA ASP A 119 24.61 4.75 -19.89
C ASP A 119 24.74 6.18 -19.37
N ASN A 120 24.46 7.19 -20.21
CA ASN A 120 24.47 8.61 -19.85
C ASN A 120 23.11 9.14 -19.42
N ASP A 121 22.09 8.30 -19.35
CA ASP A 121 20.72 8.67 -19.04
C ASP A 121 20.31 8.18 -17.66
N LEU A 122 19.25 8.76 -17.10
CA LEU A 122 18.65 8.34 -15.85
C LEU A 122 17.21 7.88 -16.09
N VAL A 123 16.89 6.65 -15.71
CA VAL A 123 15.52 6.14 -15.67
C VAL A 123 14.98 6.27 -14.25
N VAL A 124 13.82 6.91 -14.11
CA VAL A 124 13.17 7.06 -12.79
C VAL A 124 11.82 6.37 -12.79
N PHE A 125 11.70 5.34 -11.97
CA PHE A 125 10.45 4.64 -11.73
C PHE A 125 9.76 5.20 -10.50
N LEU A 126 8.51 5.61 -10.64
CA LEU A 126 7.62 6.09 -9.59
C LEU A 126 6.54 5.02 -9.39
N ILE A 127 6.66 4.24 -8.31
CA ILE A 127 5.89 3.02 -8.11
C ILE A 127 4.97 3.18 -6.90
N SER A 128 3.70 2.81 -7.04
CA SER A 128 2.74 2.80 -5.94
C SER A 128 1.83 1.57 -5.96
N GLY A 129 1.01 1.40 -4.94
CA GLY A 129 0.07 0.30 -4.82
C GLY A 129 -0.81 0.08 -6.06
N GLY A 130 -1.24 -1.16 -6.29
CA GLY A 130 -2.03 -1.54 -7.45
C GLY A 130 -1.23 -1.76 -8.75
N ALA A 131 0.04 -1.42 -8.80
CA ALA A 131 0.91 -1.50 -9.97
C ALA A 131 0.97 -2.89 -10.62
N SER A 132 0.84 -3.96 -9.84
CA SER A 132 0.86 -5.35 -10.34
C SER A 132 -0.25 -5.66 -11.35
N ALA A 133 -1.40 -5.02 -11.22
CA ALA A 133 -2.52 -5.17 -12.14
C ALA A 133 -2.46 -4.13 -13.27
N LEU A 134 -2.12 -2.89 -12.93
CA LEU A 134 -2.10 -1.76 -13.86
C LEU A 134 -1.02 -1.92 -14.94
N LEU A 135 0.13 -2.49 -14.59
CA LEU A 135 1.23 -2.76 -15.50
C LEU A 135 1.47 -4.28 -15.58
N SER A 136 1.13 -4.89 -16.70
CA SER A 136 1.23 -6.34 -16.90
C SER A 136 1.87 -6.64 -18.24
N LYS A 137 2.77 -7.64 -18.26
CA LYS A 137 3.34 -8.19 -19.49
C LYS A 137 3.59 -9.68 -19.27
N PRO A 138 2.60 -10.53 -19.59
CA PRO A 138 2.85 -11.98 -19.64
C PRO A 138 3.78 -12.31 -20.81
N PRO A 139 4.56 -13.41 -20.73
CA PRO A 139 5.24 -13.98 -21.88
C PRO A 139 4.24 -14.26 -23.02
N SER A 140 4.69 -14.19 -24.27
CA SER A 140 3.83 -14.36 -25.45
C SER A 140 3.10 -15.71 -25.52
N SER A 141 3.61 -16.72 -24.83
CA SER A 141 3.01 -18.07 -24.75
C SER A 141 1.84 -18.13 -23.71
N ILE A 142 1.64 -17.11 -22.88
CA ILE A 142 0.68 -17.11 -21.77
C ILE A 142 -0.37 -16.00 -22.00
N THR A 143 -1.63 -16.38 -22.04
CA THR A 143 -2.72 -15.41 -22.17
C THR A 143 -3.03 -14.72 -20.83
N LEU A 144 -3.71 -13.59 -20.91
CA LEU A 144 -4.21 -12.90 -19.71
C LEU A 144 -5.21 -13.77 -18.93
N ASN A 145 -6.03 -14.55 -19.67
CA ASN A 145 -6.96 -15.50 -19.07
C ASN A 145 -6.22 -16.59 -18.27
N ASP A 146 -5.14 -17.14 -18.82
CA ASP A 146 -4.34 -18.15 -18.12
C ASP A 146 -3.79 -17.61 -16.80
N LYS A 147 -3.29 -16.35 -16.80
CA LYS A 147 -2.84 -15.67 -15.58
C LYS A 147 -3.95 -15.47 -14.57
N THR A 148 -5.15 -15.13 -15.01
CA THR A 148 -6.30 -14.94 -14.12
C THR A 148 -6.69 -16.26 -13.48
N VAL A 149 -6.81 -17.33 -14.27
CA VAL A 149 -7.09 -18.69 -13.76
C VAL A 149 -6.05 -19.12 -12.72
N LEU A 150 -4.76 -18.96 -13.04
CA LEU A 150 -3.68 -19.30 -12.10
C LEU A 150 -3.77 -18.50 -10.80
N THR A 151 -4.04 -17.19 -10.90
CA THR A 151 -4.16 -16.32 -9.72
C THR A 151 -5.30 -16.77 -8.82
N ASP A 152 -6.45 -17.11 -9.40
CA ASP A 152 -7.62 -17.62 -8.65
C ASP A 152 -7.35 -18.98 -8.00
N LEU A 153 -6.63 -19.87 -8.67
CA LEU A 153 -6.20 -21.15 -8.12
C LEU A 153 -5.30 -20.95 -6.89
N LEU A 154 -4.29 -20.09 -7.00
CA LEU A 154 -3.37 -19.79 -5.92
C LEU A 154 -4.08 -19.13 -4.73
N LEU A 155 -5.00 -18.20 -4.96
CA LEU A 155 -5.79 -17.58 -3.90
C LEU A 155 -6.66 -18.61 -3.16
N LYS A 156 -7.34 -19.49 -3.88
CA LYS A 156 -8.21 -20.54 -3.31
C LYS A 156 -7.43 -21.60 -2.55
N SER A 157 -6.18 -21.87 -2.94
CA SER A 157 -5.33 -22.87 -2.29
C SER A 157 -4.81 -22.47 -0.92
N GLY A 158 -4.90 -21.17 -0.56
CA GLY A 158 -4.32 -20.65 0.67
C GLY A 158 -2.80 -20.45 0.61
N ALA A 159 -2.23 -20.37 -0.61
CA ALA A 159 -0.83 -20.05 -0.80
C ALA A 159 -0.49 -18.67 -0.18
N SER A 160 0.65 -18.57 0.48
CA SER A 160 1.11 -17.31 1.04
C SER A 160 1.40 -16.29 -0.07
N ILE A 161 1.40 -15.01 0.28
CA ILE A 161 1.71 -13.93 -0.69
C ILE A 161 3.09 -14.10 -1.34
N ASN A 162 4.07 -14.61 -0.58
CA ASN A 162 5.42 -14.86 -1.10
C ASN A 162 5.41 -16.00 -2.14
N GLU A 163 4.70 -17.10 -1.86
CA GLU A 163 4.55 -18.20 -2.80
C GLU A 163 3.79 -17.76 -4.06
N MET A 164 2.71 -17.01 -3.89
CA MET A 164 1.98 -16.43 -5.02
C MET A 164 2.88 -15.54 -5.87
N ASN A 165 3.68 -14.66 -5.24
CA ASN A 165 4.60 -13.79 -5.95
C ASN A 165 5.72 -14.56 -6.65
N THR A 166 6.25 -15.65 -6.07
CA THR A 166 7.21 -16.53 -6.74
C THR A 166 6.65 -17.04 -8.08
N VAL A 167 5.42 -17.59 -8.06
CA VAL A 167 4.79 -18.06 -9.31
C VAL A 167 4.53 -16.89 -10.28
N ARG A 168 3.98 -15.77 -9.77
CA ARG A 168 3.60 -14.60 -10.60
C ARG A 168 4.78 -13.91 -11.27
N LYS A 169 5.95 -13.88 -10.64
CA LYS A 169 7.18 -13.32 -11.21
C LYS A 169 7.62 -14.11 -12.44
N HIS A 170 7.57 -15.43 -12.36
CA HIS A 170 7.95 -16.32 -13.45
C HIS A 170 6.93 -16.36 -14.63
N MET A 171 5.73 -15.79 -14.44
CA MET A 171 4.70 -15.59 -15.47
C MET A 171 4.67 -14.15 -16.00
N SER A 172 5.82 -13.46 -16.01
CA SER A 172 5.86 -12.03 -16.38
C SER A 172 7.22 -11.62 -16.94
N ASP A 173 7.20 -10.85 -18.02
CA ASP A 173 8.39 -10.28 -18.64
C ASP A 173 8.87 -8.98 -17.94
N ILE A 174 8.14 -8.46 -16.93
CA ILE A 174 8.46 -7.19 -16.27
C ILE A 174 8.59 -7.29 -14.74
N LYS A 175 8.26 -8.42 -14.13
CA LYS A 175 8.36 -8.65 -12.68
C LYS A 175 9.69 -9.29 -12.32
N GLY A 176 10.00 -9.34 -10.99
CA GLY A 176 11.23 -9.96 -10.52
C GLY A 176 12.49 -9.35 -11.14
N GLY A 177 12.57 -8.02 -11.21
CA GLY A 177 13.72 -7.29 -11.70
C GLY A 177 13.81 -7.12 -13.22
N ARG A 178 13.01 -7.82 -14.00
CA ARG A 178 13.09 -7.80 -15.47
C ARG A 178 12.84 -6.41 -16.06
N LEU A 179 12.00 -5.57 -15.39
CA LEU A 179 11.77 -4.21 -15.89
C LEU A 179 13.04 -3.35 -15.82
N ALA A 180 13.85 -3.48 -14.76
CA ALA A 180 15.12 -2.75 -14.65
C ALA A 180 16.15 -3.24 -15.68
N GLN A 181 16.10 -4.53 -16.10
CA GLN A 181 16.98 -5.04 -17.15
C GLN A 181 16.73 -4.34 -18.49
N PHE A 182 15.46 -4.03 -18.84
CA PHE A 182 15.14 -3.29 -20.08
C PHE A 182 15.73 -1.88 -20.11
N ALA A 183 16.01 -1.30 -18.94
CA ALA A 183 16.66 0.02 -18.84
C ALA A 183 18.20 -0.06 -18.84
N SER A 184 18.81 -1.26 -18.80
CA SER A 184 20.25 -1.41 -18.83
C SER A 184 20.80 -0.94 -20.20
N PRO A 185 21.94 -0.18 -20.25
CA PRO A 185 22.89 0.08 -19.14
C PRO A 185 22.64 1.38 -18.33
N SER A 186 21.50 2.02 -18.47
CA SER A 186 21.20 3.26 -17.74
C SER A 186 21.17 3.09 -16.24
N THR A 187 21.51 4.15 -15.50
CA THR A 187 21.22 4.22 -14.06
C THR A 187 19.73 4.34 -13.83
N CYS A 188 19.21 3.55 -12.88
CA CYS A 188 17.79 3.58 -12.51
C CYS A 188 17.62 3.96 -11.04
N TYR A 189 16.57 4.73 -10.76
CA TYR A 189 16.05 4.95 -9.43
C TYR A 189 14.57 4.60 -9.36
N SER A 190 14.18 3.77 -8.40
CA SER A 190 12.79 3.48 -8.09
C SER A 190 12.39 4.17 -6.79
N LEU A 191 11.48 5.13 -6.87
CA LEU A 191 10.84 5.78 -5.73
C LEU A 191 9.50 5.10 -5.49
N ILE A 192 9.32 4.54 -4.31
CA ILE A 192 8.24 3.60 -4.02
C ILE A 192 7.38 4.13 -2.87
N ILE A 193 6.06 4.21 -3.08
CA ILE A 193 5.05 4.34 -2.03
C ILE A 193 4.53 2.94 -1.75
N SER A 194 4.82 2.44 -0.54
CA SER A 194 4.50 1.07 -0.13
C SER A 194 3.12 1.01 0.53
N ASP A 195 2.27 0.11 0.03
CA ASP A 195 1.03 -0.34 0.67
C ASP A 195 1.19 -1.75 1.28
N VAL A 196 2.39 -2.30 1.28
CA VAL A 196 2.71 -3.64 1.79
C VAL A 196 3.20 -3.55 3.23
N ILE A 197 2.61 -4.35 4.11
CA ILE A 197 3.08 -4.52 5.49
C ILE A 197 4.51 -5.08 5.45
N ASN A 198 5.39 -4.57 6.34
CA ASN A 198 6.82 -4.88 6.41
C ASN A 198 7.69 -4.31 5.28
N ASP A 199 7.15 -3.48 4.39
CA ASP A 199 7.91 -2.80 3.34
C ASP A 199 8.75 -3.73 2.46
N ASP A 200 8.28 -4.97 2.22
CA ASP A 200 8.98 -5.92 1.34
C ASP A 200 8.90 -5.45 -0.12
N ILE A 201 9.98 -4.81 -0.58
CA ILE A 201 10.08 -4.27 -1.94
C ILE A 201 9.86 -5.36 -2.99
N SER A 202 10.22 -6.62 -2.71
CA SER A 202 10.04 -7.74 -3.64
C SER A 202 8.57 -8.07 -3.88
N SER A 203 7.70 -7.70 -2.95
CA SER A 203 6.25 -7.89 -3.02
C SER A 203 5.52 -6.70 -3.65
N ILE A 204 6.05 -5.47 -3.50
CA ILE A 204 5.47 -4.27 -4.10
C ILE A 204 5.54 -4.38 -5.63
N ALA A 205 4.40 -4.31 -6.30
CA ALA A 205 4.28 -4.53 -7.76
C ALA A 205 4.87 -5.88 -8.23
N SER A 206 5.15 -6.83 -7.32
CA SER A 206 5.94 -8.06 -7.53
C SER A 206 7.38 -7.78 -7.99
N GLY A 207 8.01 -6.73 -7.46
CA GLY A 207 9.43 -6.43 -7.60
C GLY A 207 9.92 -6.17 -9.03
N PRO A 208 9.37 -5.21 -9.80
CA PRO A 208 9.77 -5.03 -11.20
C PRO A 208 11.21 -4.54 -11.36
N THR A 209 11.77 -3.92 -10.33
CA THR A 209 13.10 -3.29 -10.34
C THR A 209 14.06 -3.84 -9.30
N ILE A 210 13.71 -4.97 -8.67
CA ILE A 210 14.55 -5.63 -7.68
C ILE A 210 14.82 -7.09 -8.08
N SER A 211 16.04 -7.57 -7.80
CA SER A 211 16.46 -8.93 -8.07
C SER A 211 15.55 -9.99 -7.45
N ASP A 212 15.46 -11.14 -8.08
CA ASP A 212 14.66 -12.26 -7.64
C ASP A 212 15.52 -13.53 -7.59
N ASN A 213 15.65 -14.11 -6.42
CA ASN A 213 16.40 -15.35 -6.21
C ASN A 213 15.53 -16.61 -6.31
N THR A 214 14.23 -16.46 -6.60
CA THR A 214 13.36 -17.59 -6.83
C THR A 214 13.50 -18.08 -8.28
N THR A 215 13.22 -19.36 -8.51
CA THR A 215 13.45 -20.05 -9.78
C THR A 215 12.16 -20.63 -10.38
N TYR A 216 12.18 -20.99 -11.67
CA TYR A 216 11.09 -21.76 -12.28
C TYR A 216 10.83 -23.08 -11.54
N ASN A 217 11.89 -23.69 -10.96
CA ASN A 217 11.73 -24.89 -10.16
C ASN A 217 10.95 -24.62 -8.86
N ASP A 218 11.19 -23.48 -8.19
CA ASP A 218 10.42 -23.06 -7.00
C ASP A 218 8.94 -22.83 -7.35
N ALA A 219 8.69 -22.18 -8.49
CA ALA A 219 7.32 -21.98 -9.00
C ALA A 219 6.61 -23.34 -9.22
N MET A 220 7.26 -24.32 -9.82
CA MET A 220 6.72 -25.67 -10.01
C MET A 220 6.49 -26.39 -8.67
N GLN A 221 7.43 -26.27 -7.72
CA GLN A 221 7.28 -26.86 -6.39
C GLN A 221 6.06 -26.32 -5.66
N ILE A 222 5.78 -25.01 -5.77
CA ILE A 222 4.59 -24.38 -5.18
C ILE A 222 3.32 -24.96 -5.80
N LEU A 223 3.24 -25.06 -7.14
CA LEU A 223 2.07 -25.67 -7.80
C LEU A 223 1.85 -27.13 -7.35
N ASN A 224 2.92 -27.89 -7.20
CA ASN A 224 2.84 -29.27 -6.71
C ASN A 224 2.43 -29.34 -5.23
N LYS A 225 2.97 -28.46 -4.36
CA LYS A 225 2.64 -28.39 -2.93
C LYS A 225 1.13 -28.23 -2.70
N TYR A 226 0.48 -27.45 -3.53
CA TYR A 226 -0.96 -27.18 -3.44
C TYR A 226 -1.81 -28.05 -4.38
N ASN A 227 -1.23 -29.06 -5.03
CA ASN A 227 -1.87 -29.95 -5.98
C ASN A 227 -2.57 -29.23 -7.15
N LEU A 228 -2.01 -28.11 -7.61
CA LEU A 228 -2.58 -27.25 -8.65
C LEU A 228 -2.09 -27.60 -10.06
N SER A 229 -1.12 -28.51 -10.22
CA SER A 229 -0.46 -28.76 -11.50
C SER A 229 -1.41 -29.27 -12.60
N GLU A 230 -2.46 -30.01 -12.25
CA GLU A 230 -3.45 -30.51 -13.21
C GLU A 230 -4.51 -29.46 -13.58
N GLU A 231 -4.80 -28.51 -12.66
CA GLU A 231 -5.79 -27.45 -12.87
C GLU A 231 -5.18 -26.20 -13.51
N THR A 232 -3.84 -26.06 -13.43
CA THR A 232 -3.10 -24.94 -14.03
C THR A 232 -3.13 -25.04 -15.57
N PRO A 233 -3.40 -23.92 -16.28
CA PRO A 233 -3.40 -23.93 -17.74
C PRO A 233 -2.12 -24.53 -18.33
N PRO A 234 -2.23 -25.39 -19.36
CA PRO A 234 -1.07 -26.06 -19.97
C PRO A 234 0.03 -25.09 -20.46
N SER A 235 -0.35 -23.93 -20.99
CA SER A 235 0.58 -22.88 -21.42
C SER A 235 1.53 -22.44 -20.31
N ILE A 236 1.03 -22.35 -19.07
CA ILE A 236 1.81 -22.00 -17.88
C ILE A 236 2.74 -23.13 -17.47
N ILE A 237 2.24 -24.38 -17.43
CA ILE A 237 3.04 -25.55 -17.10
C ILE A 237 4.19 -25.73 -18.10
N ASP A 238 3.92 -25.56 -19.39
CA ASP A 238 4.92 -25.66 -20.44
C ASP A 238 5.95 -24.54 -20.36
N HIS A 239 5.54 -23.33 -20.04
CA HIS A 239 6.43 -22.20 -19.81
C HIS A 239 7.37 -22.46 -18.62
N ILE A 240 6.84 -22.92 -17.47
CA ILE A 240 7.65 -23.26 -16.29
C ILE A 240 8.64 -24.39 -16.63
N LYS A 241 8.19 -25.45 -17.30
CA LYS A 241 9.08 -26.55 -17.72
C LYS A 241 10.19 -26.08 -18.67
N SER A 242 9.88 -25.17 -19.58
CA SER A 242 10.87 -24.57 -20.48
C SER A 242 11.92 -23.76 -19.72
N GLY A 243 11.52 -23.04 -18.67
CA GLY A 243 12.43 -22.35 -17.75
C GLY A 243 13.33 -23.33 -16.98
N ILE A 244 12.75 -24.39 -16.39
CA ILE A 244 13.52 -25.44 -15.69
C ILE A 244 14.55 -26.11 -16.61
N GLN A 245 14.25 -26.24 -17.89
CA GLN A 245 15.16 -26.80 -18.90
C GLN A 245 16.20 -25.79 -19.39
N GLY A 246 16.18 -24.54 -18.96
CA GLY A 246 17.09 -23.49 -19.37
C GLY A 246 16.80 -22.90 -20.76
N HIS A 247 15.63 -23.15 -21.35
CA HIS A 247 15.20 -22.55 -22.60
C HIS A 247 14.66 -21.11 -22.41
N ILE A 248 14.29 -20.75 -21.21
CA ILE A 248 13.86 -19.40 -20.81
C ILE A 248 14.75 -18.99 -19.63
N GLU A 249 15.28 -17.77 -19.71
CA GLU A 249 16.15 -17.24 -18.68
C GLU A 249 15.40 -17.03 -17.34
N GLU A 250 16.07 -17.34 -16.25
CA GLU A 250 15.57 -17.03 -14.89
C GLU A 250 15.43 -15.52 -14.69
N SER A 251 14.72 -15.15 -13.64
CA SER A 251 14.73 -13.77 -13.15
C SER A 251 16.17 -13.34 -12.79
N PRO A 252 16.54 -12.07 -12.97
CA PRO A 252 17.87 -11.61 -12.59
C PRO A 252 18.08 -11.74 -11.09
N SER A 253 19.12 -12.49 -10.70
CA SER A 253 19.54 -12.63 -9.31
C SER A 253 20.27 -11.38 -8.77
N GLU A 254 20.80 -10.55 -9.67
CA GLU A 254 21.50 -9.30 -9.38
C GLU A 254 21.04 -8.18 -10.30
N ILE A 255 20.88 -6.97 -9.75
CA ILE A 255 20.55 -5.74 -10.49
C ILE A 255 21.41 -4.63 -9.94
N ASP A 256 22.46 -4.30 -10.66
CA ASP A 256 23.46 -3.32 -10.24
C ASP A 256 23.14 -1.90 -10.69
N ASN A 257 22.28 -1.75 -11.69
CA ASN A 257 21.95 -0.47 -12.30
C ASN A 257 20.73 0.23 -11.66
N CYS A 258 20.05 -0.38 -10.65
CA CYS A 258 18.84 0.18 -10.08
C CYS A 258 18.89 0.32 -8.56
N ILE A 259 18.65 1.53 -8.06
CA ILE A 259 18.55 1.84 -6.64
C ILE A 259 17.07 1.98 -6.28
N ASN A 260 16.60 1.14 -5.34
CA ASN A 260 15.22 1.15 -4.88
C ASN A 260 15.10 1.86 -3.53
N LYS A 261 14.15 2.80 -3.40
CA LYS A 261 13.89 3.58 -2.18
C LYS A 261 12.41 3.66 -1.89
N ILE A 262 12.02 3.20 -0.71
CA ILE A 262 10.70 3.47 -0.16
C ILE A 262 10.71 4.88 0.39
N ILE A 263 9.85 5.74 -0.17
CA ILE A 263 9.73 7.17 0.19
C ILE A 263 8.50 7.45 1.04
N SER A 264 7.52 6.54 1.05
CA SER A 264 6.35 6.57 1.93
C SER A 264 5.87 5.16 2.19
N SER A 265 5.50 4.88 3.44
CA SER A 265 4.95 3.59 3.89
C SER A 265 4.22 3.75 5.22
N ASN A 266 3.52 2.70 5.66
CA ASN A 266 2.88 2.68 6.97
C ASN A 266 3.86 2.94 8.11
N ARG A 267 5.06 2.33 8.06
CA ARG A 267 6.12 2.53 9.05
C ARG A 267 6.59 4.00 9.09
N LEU A 268 6.91 4.59 7.94
CA LEU A 268 7.35 5.99 7.84
C LEU A 268 6.25 6.95 8.30
N TYR A 269 4.99 6.63 8.02
CA TYR A 269 3.86 7.41 8.48
C TYR A 269 3.68 7.36 10.01
N ARG A 270 3.84 6.20 10.63
CA ARG A 270 3.83 6.07 12.09
C ARG A 270 4.94 6.90 12.76
N GLU A 271 6.14 6.90 12.18
CA GLU A 271 7.28 7.71 12.65
C GLU A 271 6.96 9.22 12.54
N GLN A 272 6.36 9.64 11.44
CA GLN A 272 5.93 11.03 11.25
C GLN A 272 4.81 11.43 12.22
N LEU A 273 3.81 10.58 12.39
CA LEU A 273 2.72 10.81 13.34
C LEU A 273 3.24 10.90 14.78
N SER A 274 4.26 10.11 15.13
CA SER A 274 4.98 10.18 16.41
C SER A 274 5.62 11.56 16.63
N THR A 275 6.25 12.12 15.58
CA THR A 275 6.83 13.46 15.65
C THR A 275 5.76 14.53 15.90
N PHE A 276 4.66 14.50 15.15
CA PHE A 276 3.55 15.45 15.35
C PHE A 276 2.88 15.30 16.73
N ALA A 277 2.78 14.07 17.24
CA ALA A 277 2.26 13.84 18.59
C ALA A 277 3.16 14.48 19.66
N SER A 278 4.50 14.36 19.50
CA SER A 278 5.47 15.04 20.38
C SER A 278 5.33 16.56 20.35
N GLU A 279 5.18 17.14 19.16
CA GLU A 279 4.98 18.58 18.98
C GLU A 279 3.68 19.08 19.66
N LEU A 280 2.67 18.22 19.75
CA LEU A 280 1.41 18.52 20.41
C LEU A 280 1.43 18.25 21.94
N GLY A 281 2.58 17.83 22.48
CA GLY A 281 2.81 17.60 23.92
C GLY A 281 2.38 16.21 24.41
N TYR A 282 2.24 15.23 23.52
CA TYR A 282 2.09 13.83 23.88
C TYR A 282 3.43 13.12 23.94
N HIS A 283 3.57 12.14 24.80
CA HIS A 283 4.65 11.17 24.74
C HIS A 283 4.26 10.04 23.77
N PRO A 284 4.85 9.98 22.57
CA PRO A 284 4.45 9.00 21.56
C PRO A 284 5.12 7.64 21.82
N ILE A 285 4.37 6.59 21.60
CA ILE A 285 4.83 5.21 21.65
C ILE A 285 4.34 4.51 20.39
N ILE A 286 5.25 4.16 19.50
CA ILE A 286 4.93 3.30 18.36
C ILE A 286 4.87 1.87 18.87
N ILE A 287 3.70 1.24 18.75
CA ILE A 287 3.52 -0.16 19.12
C ILE A 287 4.37 -1.02 18.18
N PRO A 288 5.28 -1.87 18.72
CA PRO A 288 6.32 -2.53 17.91
C PRO A 288 5.81 -3.66 17.02
N ARG A 289 4.50 -3.88 16.98
CA ARG A 289 3.83 -4.94 16.25
C ARG A 289 2.88 -4.34 15.21
N ASP A 290 2.90 -4.87 13.99
CA ASP A 290 1.89 -4.55 12.99
C ASP A 290 0.57 -5.25 13.31
N ILE A 291 -0.53 -4.56 13.02
CA ILE A 291 -1.89 -5.05 13.23
C ILE A 291 -2.36 -5.71 11.94
N THR A 292 -2.41 -7.06 11.90
CA THR A 292 -2.67 -7.83 10.68
C THR A 292 -3.69 -8.95 10.84
N GLY A 293 -4.20 -9.14 12.06
CA GLY A 293 -5.18 -10.18 12.36
C GLY A 293 -6.63 -9.77 12.08
N GLU A 294 -7.56 -10.56 12.60
CA GLU A 294 -8.98 -10.20 12.58
C GLU A 294 -9.25 -8.96 13.43
N ALA A 295 -9.96 -7.99 12.88
CA ALA A 295 -10.23 -6.69 13.50
C ALA A 295 -10.74 -6.79 14.95
N LYS A 296 -11.60 -7.78 15.22
CA LYS A 296 -12.13 -8.04 16.58
C LYS A 296 -11.04 -8.41 17.59
N ASN A 297 -10.08 -9.23 17.18
CA ASN A 297 -8.99 -9.69 18.03
C ASN A 297 -7.94 -8.61 18.22
N GLU A 298 -7.65 -7.85 17.16
CA GLU A 298 -6.69 -6.75 17.20
C GLU A 298 -7.15 -5.62 18.13
N ALA A 299 -8.46 -5.38 18.23
CA ALA A 299 -9.03 -4.44 19.18
C ALA A 299 -8.68 -4.78 20.64
N LEU A 300 -8.71 -6.07 21.02
CA LEU A 300 -8.32 -6.52 22.36
C LEU A 300 -6.84 -6.27 22.65
N LEU A 301 -5.97 -6.53 21.67
CA LEU A 301 -4.54 -6.29 21.80
C LEU A 301 -4.18 -4.80 21.91
N LEU A 302 -5.00 -3.92 21.34
CA LEU A 302 -4.87 -2.48 21.55
C LEU A 302 -5.27 -2.08 22.98
N ILE A 303 -6.29 -2.71 23.55
CA ILE A 303 -6.67 -2.50 24.98
C ILE A 303 -5.54 -2.98 25.90
N ASP A 304 -4.96 -4.15 25.64
CA ASP A 304 -3.80 -4.64 26.39
C ASP A 304 -2.61 -3.66 26.31
N SER A 305 -2.40 -3.05 25.15
CA SER A 305 -1.37 -2.03 24.95
C SER A 305 -1.65 -0.78 25.80
N ILE A 306 -2.89 -0.32 25.88
CA ILE A 306 -3.28 0.78 26.79
C ILE A 306 -2.91 0.41 28.23
N ASN A 307 -3.36 -0.75 28.71
CA ASN A 307 -3.15 -1.19 30.08
C ASN A 307 -1.65 -1.27 30.41
N LYS A 308 -0.86 -1.87 29.49
CA LYS A 308 0.59 -1.96 29.63
C LYS A 308 1.24 -0.59 29.75
N TYR A 309 1.07 0.25 28.73
CA TYR A 309 1.81 1.52 28.65
C TYR A 309 1.33 2.57 29.66
N THR A 310 0.08 2.52 30.10
CA THR A 310 -0.39 3.39 31.19
C THR A 310 0.12 2.95 32.56
N ALA A 311 0.42 1.67 32.75
CA ALA A 311 1.03 1.16 33.98
C ALA A 311 2.56 1.40 34.03
N GLU A 312 3.22 1.40 32.88
CA GLU A 312 4.68 1.55 32.76
C GLU A 312 5.14 3.02 32.63
N SER A 313 4.25 3.95 32.37
CA SER A 313 4.60 5.35 32.08
C SER A 313 4.04 6.34 33.10
N ASP A 314 4.93 7.17 33.65
CA ASP A 314 4.58 8.34 34.50
C ASP A 314 4.10 9.56 33.69
N GLU A 315 4.20 9.49 32.36
CA GLU A 315 3.79 10.58 31.46
C GLU A 315 2.28 10.81 31.49
N LYS A 316 1.89 12.06 31.67
CA LYS A 316 0.46 12.44 31.79
C LYS A 316 -0.32 12.31 30.48
N SER A 317 0.35 12.50 29.35
CA SER A 317 -0.27 12.46 28.02
C SER A 317 0.47 11.48 27.13
N LEU A 318 -0.19 10.39 26.69
CA LEU A 318 0.38 9.37 25.84
C LEU A 318 -0.30 9.38 24.47
N ALA A 319 0.47 9.10 23.41
CA ALA A 319 -0.02 8.80 22.08
C ALA A 319 0.49 7.40 21.67
N LEU A 320 -0.37 6.37 21.71
CA LEU A 320 -0.03 5.04 21.21
C LEU A 320 -0.38 5.01 19.73
N ILE A 321 0.60 4.63 18.91
CA ILE A 321 0.50 4.63 17.46
C ILE A 321 0.76 3.23 16.96
N SER A 322 -0.18 2.66 16.21
CA SER A 322 -0.04 1.40 15.51
C SER A 322 -0.49 1.52 14.07
N GLY A 323 -0.25 0.50 13.29
CA GLY A 323 -0.70 0.42 11.90
C GLY A 323 -0.59 -0.99 11.36
N GLY A 324 -1.12 -1.20 10.18
CA GLY A 324 -1.16 -2.49 9.55
C GLY A 324 -2.37 -2.62 8.64
N GLU A 325 -2.86 -3.83 8.43
CA GLU A 325 -4.06 -4.11 7.65
C GLU A 325 -4.80 -5.30 8.25
N THR A 326 -5.90 -5.02 8.96
CA THR A 326 -6.73 -6.07 9.55
C THR A 326 -7.68 -6.69 8.52
N VAL A 327 -8.25 -7.84 8.87
CA VAL A 327 -9.29 -8.51 8.09
C VAL A 327 -10.59 -8.60 8.86
N VAL A 328 -11.70 -8.73 8.14
CA VAL A 328 -13.03 -8.98 8.71
C VAL A 328 -13.56 -10.31 8.20
N ASN A 329 -13.89 -11.22 9.11
CA ASN A 329 -14.61 -12.43 8.77
C ASN A 329 -16.11 -12.14 8.68
N MET A 330 -16.61 -11.99 7.45
CA MET A 330 -18.02 -11.71 7.20
C MET A 330 -18.91 -12.89 7.59
N LYS A 331 -19.83 -12.67 8.53
CA LYS A 331 -20.85 -13.66 8.96
C LYS A 331 -22.27 -13.16 8.73
N GLY A 332 -22.46 -11.85 8.81
CA GLY A 332 -23.72 -11.18 8.63
C GLY A 332 -23.82 -10.47 7.27
N SER A 333 -24.88 -9.68 7.11
CA SER A 333 -25.17 -8.87 5.92
C SER A 333 -25.10 -7.37 6.18
N GLY A 334 -24.53 -6.95 7.32
CA GLY A 334 -24.40 -5.58 7.73
C GLY A 334 -23.41 -4.79 6.87
N LYS A 335 -23.30 -3.51 7.13
CA LYS A 335 -22.44 -2.56 6.44
C LYS A 335 -21.29 -2.13 7.35
N GLY A 336 -20.06 -2.14 6.83
CA GLY A 336 -18.88 -1.69 7.57
C GLY A 336 -17.59 -1.92 6.82
N GLY A 337 -16.48 -1.67 7.49
CA GLY A 337 -15.12 -1.95 7.07
C GLY A 337 -14.27 -2.39 8.25
N ARG A 338 -13.02 -2.76 7.99
CA ARG A 338 -12.11 -3.33 9.01
C ARG A 338 -11.77 -2.34 10.13
N ASN A 339 -11.59 -1.06 9.81
CA ASN A 339 -11.32 -0.03 10.79
C ASN A 339 -12.54 0.30 11.64
N GLN A 340 -13.72 0.30 11.04
CA GLN A 340 -14.99 0.46 11.73
C GLN A 340 -15.27 -0.72 12.66
N GLU A 341 -15.02 -1.95 12.21
CA GLU A 341 -15.20 -3.16 13.01
C GLU A 341 -14.22 -3.22 14.19
N LEU A 342 -12.96 -2.80 13.96
CA LEU A 342 -11.96 -2.67 15.01
C LEU A 342 -12.42 -1.66 16.07
N ALA A 343 -12.86 -0.48 15.65
CA ALA A 343 -13.37 0.55 16.57
C ALA A 343 -14.60 0.06 17.36
N LEU A 344 -15.54 -0.61 16.70
CA LEU A 344 -16.72 -1.17 17.35
C LEU A 344 -16.36 -2.27 18.36
N SER A 345 -15.46 -3.17 18.00
CA SER A 345 -14.98 -4.22 18.91
C SER A 345 -14.23 -3.64 20.11
N PHE A 346 -13.41 -2.61 19.88
CA PHE A 346 -12.73 -1.89 20.97
C PHE A 346 -13.76 -1.27 21.92
N LEU A 347 -14.80 -0.61 21.39
CA LEU A 347 -15.89 -0.05 22.21
C LEU A 347 -16.64 -1.12 23.01
N ALA A 348 -16.92 -2.26 22.41
CA ALA A 348 -17.58 -3.39 23.07
C ALA A 348 -16.79 -3.92 24.28
N ASN A 349 -15.48 -3.82 24.23
CA ASN A 349 -14.57 -4.33 25.27
C ASN A 349 -13.95 -3.21 26.14
N HIS A 350 -14.47 -1.98 26.08
CA HIS A 350 -13.93 -0.84 26.80
C HIS A 350 -13.82 -1.03 28.32
N SER A 351 -14.66 -1.89 28.91
CA SER A 351 -14.61 -2.22 30.34
C SER A 351 -13.31 -2.93 30.77
N ASN A 352 -12.57 -3.49 29.82
CA ASN A 352 -11.26 -4.11 30.06
C ASN A 352 -10.11 -3.08 30.17
N ILE A 353 -10.37 -1.79 29.88
CA ILE A 353 -9.40 -0.71 30.06
C ILE A 353 -9.27 -0.40 31.55
N GLN A 354 -8.06 -0.58 32.10
CA GLN A 354 -7.79 -0.50 33.54
C GLN A 354 -7.36 0.88 34.01
N THR A 355 -7.19 1.83 33.09
CA THR A 355 -6.81 3.21 33.46
C THR A 355 -8.04 4.09 33.73
N ASN A 356 -7.94 4.97 34.75
CA ASN A 356 -8.95 6.02 35.01
C ASN A 356 -8.74 7.29 34.16
N ARG A 357 -7.73 7.28 33.27
CA ARG A 357 -7.42 8.40 32.38
C ARG A 357 -8.41 8.44 31.21
N LYS A 358 -8.66 9.66 30.73
CA LYS A 358 -9.46 9.80 29.48
C LYS A 358 -8.70 9.24 28.30
N TRP A 359 -9.40 8.57 27.42
CA TRP A 359 -8.82 7.99 26.21
C TRP A 359 -9.71 8.24 25.00
N ILE A 360 -9.11 8.15 23.83
CA ILE A 360 -9.76 8.09 22.53
C ILE A 360 -9.01 7.13 21.62
N LEU A 361 -9.74 6.39 20.80
CA LEU A 361 -9.21 5.62 19.68
C LEU A 361 -9.71 6.23 18.36
N LEU A 362 -8.80 6.47 17.43
CA LEU A 362 -9.07 6.70 16.02
C LEU A 362 -8.48 5.50 15.23
N SER A 363 -9.31 4.75 14.49
CA SER A 363 -8.89 3.68 13.58
C SER A 363 -9.36 3.99 12.17
N VAL A 364 -8.43 4.11 11.22
CA VAL A 364 -8.72 4.65 9.89
C VAL A 364 -7.84 4.04 8.80
N GLY A 365 -8.41 3.84 7.60
CA GLY A 365 -7.66 3.65 6.37
C GLY A 365 -7.09 4.96 5.86
N THR A 366 -5.81 4.97 5.49
CA THR A 366 -5.13 6.19 4.99
C THR A 366 -5.64 6.64 3.63
N ASP A 367 -6.27 5.78 2.85
CA ASP A 367 -6.92 6.12 1.56
C ASP A 367 -8.27 6.85 1.73
N GLY A 368 -8.77 6.92 2.97
CA GLY A 368 -10.03 7.62 3.30
C GLY A 368 -11.29 6.81 3.06
N ILE A 369 -11.16 5.51 2.74
CA ILE A 369 -12.27 4.59 2.47
C ILE A 369 -12.07 3.30 3.27
N ASP A 370 -13.11 2.89 4.00
CA ASP A 370 -13.10 1.65 4.80
C ASP A 370 -14.28 0.76 4.43
N GLY A 371 -13.99 -0.33 3.70
CA GLY A 371 -14.98 -1.22 3.13
C GLY A 371 -15.89 -0.53 2.09
N PRO A 372 -17.11 -1.04 1.85
CA PRO A 372 -18.06 -0.44 0.90
C PRO A 372 -18.83 0.76 1.53
N THR A 373 -18.09 1.67 2.21
CA THR A 373 -18.68 2.81 2.92
C THR A 373 -18.05 4.14 2.50
N ASP A 374 -18.63 5.26 2.94
CA ASP A 374 -18.09 6.61 2.75
C ASP A 374 -17.25 7.10 3.95
N ALA A 375 -16.95 6.20 4.89
CA ALA A 375 -16.14 6.48 6.06
C ALA A 375 -14.71 5.97 5.86
N ALA A 376 -13.73 6.69 6.41
CA ALA A 376 -12.35 6.24 6.53
C ALA A 376 -12.16 5.24 7.69
N GLY A 377 -13.10 5.22 8.65
CA GLY A 377 -13.04 4.37 9.83
C GLY A 377 -13.90 4.87 10.97
N GLY A 378 -13.45 4.66 12.22
CA GLY A 378 -14.15 5.05 13.43
C GLY A 378 -13.30 5.86 14.41
N ILE A 379 -13.97 6.76 15.17
CA ILE A 379 -13.38 7.53 16.27
C ILE A 379 -14.24 7.40 17.51
N ILE A 380 -13.74 6.78 18.55
CA ILE A 380 -14.50 6.41 19.75
C ILE A 380 -13.85 6.90 21.03
N ASP A 381 -14.67 7.33 22.00
CA ASP A 381 -14.29 7.80 23.32
C ASP A 381 -15.45 7.60 24.31
N SER A 382 -15.38 8.22 25.50
CA SER A 382 -16.45 8.14 26.49
C SER A 382 -17.81 8.64 25.99
N SER A 383 -17.83 9.63 25.08
CA SER A 383 -19.11 10.11 24.51
C SER A 383 -19.81 9.06 23.63
N SER A 384 -19.03 8.17 23.02
CA SER A 384 -19.59 7.02 22.25
C SER A 384 -20.27 6.02 23.19
N ILE A 385 -19.70 5.81 24.39
CA ILE A 385 -20.29 4.95 25.45
C ILE A 385 -21.59 5.56 25.97
N GLU A 386 -21.58 6.86 26.28
CA GLU A 386 -22.75 7.59 26.77
C GLU A 386 -23.92 7.46 25.78
N LYS A 387 -23.68 7.74 24.48
CA LYS A 387 -24.70 7.62 23.43
C LYS A 387 -25.19 6.20 23.22
N MET A 388 -24.30 5.20 23.24
CA MET A 388 -24.68 3.80 23.19
C MET A 388 -25.69 3.44 24.28
N ASN A 389 -25.42 3.91 25.53
CA ASN A 389 -26.28 3.66 26.68
C ASN A 389 -27.61 4.43 26.58
N GLU A 390 -27.58 5.71 26.19
CA GLU A 390 -28.78 6.53 25.98
C GLU A 390 -29.73 5.94 24.95
N LEU A 391 -29.19 5.39 23.87
CA LEU A 391 -29.96 4.79 22.77
C LEU A 391 -30.28 3.30 23.03
N ASN A 392 -29.82 2.71 24.14
CA ASN A 392 -29.97 1.30 24.49
C ASN A 392 -29.56 0.36 23.33
N LEU A 393 -28.43 0.65 22.68
CA LEU A 393 -27.94 -0.16 21.55
C LEU A 393 -27.27 -1.44 22.05
N ASP A 394 -27.66 -2.57 21.45
CA ASP A 394 -27.01 -3.85 21.67
C ASP A 394 -25.79 -4.00 20.72
N ILE A 395 -24.62 -3.59 21.20
CA ILE A 395 -23.37 -3.62 20.44
C ILE A 395 -23.01 -5.04 19.92
N SER A 396 -23.40 -6.09 20.65
CA SER A 396 -23.12 -7.47 20.28
C SER A 396 -23.85 -7.86 18.99
N SER A 397 -25.11 -7.47 18.86
CA SER A 397 -25.91 -7.76 17.65
C SER A 397 -25.33 -7.11 16.40
N TYR A 398 -24.80 -5.89 16.51
CA TYR A 398 -24.14 -5.21 15.39
C TYR A 398 -22.81 -5.88 15.02
N LEU A 399 -22.01 -6.33 16.00
CA LEU A 399 -20.76 -7.06 15.74
C LEU A 399 -21.03 -8.43 15.09
N GLU A 400 -22.05 -9.16 15.53
CA GLU A 400 -22.43 -10.45 14.94
C GLU A 400 -22.89 -10.31 13.49
N ASN A 401 -23.57 -9.20 13.16
CA ASN A 401 -24.05 -8.90 11.82
C ASN A 401 -22.99 -8.18 10.93
N ASN A 402 -21.77 -7.89 11.42
CA ASN A 402 -20.76 -7.07 10.75
C ASN A 402 -21.32 -5.67 10.33
N ASP A 403 -22.14 -5.04 11.19
CA ASP A 403 -22.86 -3.79 10.90
C ASP A 403 -22.27 -2.59 11.66
N SER A 404 -20.95 -2.49 11.65
CA SER A 404 -20.19 -1.44 12.34
C SER A 404 -20.50 -0.03 11.85
N TYR A 405 -20.81 0.14 10.56
CA TYR A 405 -21.14 1.44 10.00
C TYR A 405 -22.40 2.04 10.64
N ASN A 406 -23.49 1.28 10.70
CA ASN A 406 -24.75 1.77 11.25
C ASN A 406 -24.63 2.03 12.76
N PHE A 407 -23.94 1.17 13.50
CA PHE A 407 -23.69 1.42 14.92
C PHE A 407 -22.92 2.72 15.15
N LEU A 408 -21.75 2.87 14.51
CA LEU A 408 -20.90 4.05 14.68
C LEU A 408 -21.58 5.34 14.20
N SER A 409 -22.46 5.23 13.19
CA SER A 409 -23.32 6.34 12.76
C SER A 409 -24.28 6.79 13.86
N ASN A 410 -24.93 5.85 14.55
CA ASN A 410 -25.88 6.15 15.63
C ASN A 410 -25.21 6.84 16.83
N VAL A 411 -23.97 6.54 17.12
CA VAL A 411 -23.21 7.13 18.23
C VAL A 411 -22.25 8.26 17.81
N ASP A 412 -22.42 8.87 16.63
CA ASP A 412 -21.58 9.95 16.06
C ASP A 412 -20.08 9.64 16.07
N SER A 413 -19.75 8.39 15.76
CA SER A 413 -18.38 7.88 15.83
C SER A 413 -17.79 7.43 14.48
N LEU A 414 -18.51 7.65 13.38
CA LEU A 414 -17.92 7.52 12.04
C LEU A 414 -16.89 8.63 11.81
N TYR A 415 -15.75 8.26 11.25
CA TYR A 415 -14.76 9.21 10.79
C TYR A 415 -14.74 9.26 9.27
N LYS A 416 -15.06 10.41 8.70
CA LYS A 416 -15.19 10.63 7.25
C LYS A 416 -14.22 11.70 6.80
N THR A 417 -13.38 11.37 5.82
CA THR A 417 -12.41 12.31 5.22
C THR A 417 -12.65 12.52 3.73
N GLY A 418 -13.34 11.59 3.08
CA GLY A 418 -13.29 11.40 1.64
C GLY A 418 -11.96 10.79 1.18
N PRO A 419 -11.83 10.46 -0.11
CA PRO A 419 -10.60 9.90 -0.68
C PRO A 419 -9.41 10.83 -0.46
N SER A 420 -8.29 10.27 0.02
CA SER A 420 -7.07 11.03 0.37
C SER A 420 -6.09 11.18 -0.79
N GLY A 421 -6.20 10.33 -1.83
CA GLY A 421 -5.24 10.26 -2.93
C GLY A 421 -3.95 9.49 -2.61
N THR A 422 -3.80 8.95 -1.39
CA THR A 422 -2.68 8.09 -0.98
C THR A 422 -3.20 6.80 -0.37
N ASN A 423 -2.34 5.78 -0.26
CA ASN A 423 -2.64 4.56 0.48
C ASN A 423 -1.35 3.97 1.06
N VAL A 424 -1.24 3.99 2.37
CA VAL A 424 -0.19 3.30 3.14
C VAL A 424 -0.81 2.41 4.22
N ALA A 425 -1.93 1.74 3.90
CA ALA A 425 -2.72 0.89 4.78
C ALA A 425 -3.36 1.63 5.98
N ASP A 426 -3.63 0.95 7.10
CA ASP A 426 -4.42 1.48 8.21
C ASP A 426 -3.56 2.06 9.33
N ILE A 427 -4.14 3.00 10.08
CA ILE A 427 -3.54 3.59 11.28
C ILE A 427 -4.52 3.53 12.44
N GLN A 428 -3.99 3.18 13.61
CA GLN A 428 -4.69 3.31 14.88
C GLN A 428 -3.91 4.29 15.75
N LEU A 429 -4.58 5.35 16.17
CA LEU A 429 -4.07 6.37 17.08
C LEU A 429 -4.89 6.36 18.35
N ILE A 430 -4.24 6.09 19.49
CA ILE A 430 -4.86 6.17 20.81
C ILE A 430 -4.21 7.30 21.58
N LEU A 431 -5.01 8.29 21.99
CA LEU A 431 -4.55 9.35 22.87
C LEU A 431 -5.10 9.14 24.27
N ILE A 432 -4.25 9.38 25.27
CA ILE A 432 -4.56 9.18 26.70
C ILE A 432 -4.11 10.41 27.47
N LYS A 433 -5.00 10.96 28.31
CA LYS A 433 -4.74 12.11 29.22
C LYS A 433 -5.30 11.88 30.59
#